data_307e01b002fef4897e81ef76c967bca1
#
_entry.id   307e01b002fef4897e81ef76c967bca1
#
_cell.length_a   1.000
_cell.length_b   1.000
_cell.length_c   1.000
_cell.angle_alpha   90.00
_cell.angle_beta   90.00
_cell.angle_gamma   90.00
#
_symmetry.space_group_name_H-M   'P 1'
#
loop_
_entity.id
_entity.type
_entity.pdbx_description
1 polymer ?
#
loop_
_entity_poly.entity_id
_entity_poly.type
_entity_poly.pdbx_seq_one_letter_code
_entity_poly.pdbx_strand_id
1 'polypeptide(L)'
;MREVNEQQERFIDEYVLHGNATMAAIKAGYSEKSANTRGYQLKVRYQAEIDRRSHEAIRSLVPGAIAQLKSLAIEGQSEQVRLAATKDILDRAGHSATQKIEQQVMQVEKTTQELRKELAQLMGDDQIIETIPEQLN
;
A
#
# COMPACT_ATOMS: atom_id res chain seq x y z
N MET A 1 -21.59 11.27 17.60
CA MET A 1 -21.28 11.63 16.20
C MET A 1 -22.32 12.63 15.74
N ARG A 2 -21.92 13.80 15.22
CA ARG A 2 -22.89 14.70 14.58
C ARG A 2 -23.20 14.08 13.21
N GLU A 3 -24.49 13.86 12.95
CA GLU A 3 -24.96 13.41 11.65
C GLU A 3 -24.47 14.36 10.55
N VAL A 4 -23.93 13.77 9.50
CA VAL A 4 -23.49 14.50 8.30
C VAL A 4 -24.76 14.92 7.57
N ASN A 5 -24.92 16.22 7.28
CA ASN A 5 -26.08 16.65 6.53
C ASN A 5 -25.88 16.39 5.02
N GLU A 6 -26.99 16.41 4.26
CA GLU A 6 -26.99 16.10 2.82
C GLU A 6 -25.97 16.92 2.01
N GLN A 7 -25.80 18.21 2.35
CA GLN A 7 -24.84 19.10 1.69
C GLN A 7 -23.38 18.70 1.99
N GLN A 8 -23.11 18.24 3.20
CA GLN A 8 -21.80 17.77 3.62
C GLN A 8 -21.47 16.41 2.97
N GLU A 9 -22.47 15.54 2.84
CA GLU A 9 -22.33 14.28 2.12
C GLU A 9 -21.96 14.51 0.65
N ARG A 10 -22.69 15.41 -0.03
CA ARG A 10 -22.37 15.80 -1.41
C ARG A 10 -20.96 16.35 -1.53
N PHE A 11 -20.51 17.14 -0.55
CA PHE A 11 -19.12 17.63 -0.53
C PHE A 11 -18.11 16.48 -0.46
N ILE A 12 -18.33 15.51 0.44
CA ILE A 12 -17.43 14.37 0.62
C ILE A 12 -17.37 13.55 -0.67
N ASP A 13 -18.51 13.23 -1.27
CA ASP A 13 -18.58 12.45 -2.51
C ASP A 13 -17.87 13.15 -3.67
N GLU A 14 -18.13 14.44 -3.88
CA GLU A 14 -17.46 15.23 -4.92
C GLU A 14 -15.96 15.38 -4.68
N TYR A 15 -15.55 15.47 -3.41
CA TYR A 15 -14.14 15.53 -3.06
C TYR A 15 -13.43 14.19 -3.31
N VAL A 16 -14.04 13.07 -2.98
CA VAL A 16 -13.49 11.73 -3.25
C VAL A 16 -13.31 11.50 -4.75
N LEU A 17 -14.24 12.00 -5.58
CA LEU A 17 -14.16 11.85 -7.03
C LEU A 17 -13.11 12.74 -7.69
N HIS A 18 -12.91 13.95 -7.21
CA HIS A 18 -12.15 14.97 -7.94
C HIS A 18 -10.91 15.49 -7.20
N GLY A 19 -10.79 15.27 -5.89
CA GLY A 19 -9.66 15.72 -5.07
C GLY A 19 -9.55 17.23 -4.87
N ASN A 20 -10.53 18.02 -5.36
CA ASN A 20 -10.50 19.48 -5.29
C ASN A 20 -11.56 20.01 -4.32
N ALA A 21 -11.11 20.52 -3.17
CA ALA A 21 -12.00 20.97 -2.10
C ALA A 21 -12.88 22.17 -2.48
N THR A 22 -12.34 23.11 -3.27
CA THR A 22 -13.10 24.29 -3.71
C THR A 22 -14.22 23.89 -4.66
N MET A 23 -13.90 23.06 -5.66
CA MET A 23 -14.88 22.55 -6.62
C MET A 23 -15.94 21.70 -5.93
N ALA A 24 -15.54 20.81 -5.03
CA ALA A 24 -16.45 19.99 -4.26
C ALA A 24 -17.42 20.84 -3.42
N ALA A 25 -16.93 21.93 -2.80
CA ALA A 25 -17.79 22.85 -2.06
C ALA A 25 -18.81 23.57 -2.96
N ILE A 26 -18.39 24.03 -4.15
CA ILE A 26 -19.31 24.65 -5.11
C ILE A 26 -20.39 23.67 -5.55
N LYS A 27 -20.01 22.47 -5.94
CA LYS A 27 -20.94 21.42 -6.37
C LYS A 27 -21.88 20.94 -5.25
N ALA A 28 -21.42 21.00 -4.01
CA ALA A 28 -22.25 20.74 -2.84
C ALA A 28 -23.23 21.88 -2.50
N GLY A 29 -23.20 22.99 -3.25
CA GLY A 29 -24.12 24.12 -3.06
C GLY A 29 -23.63 25.19 -2.09
N TYR A 30 -22.32 25.24 -1.78
CA TYR A 30 -21.74 26.35 -1.05
C TYR A 30 -21.46 27.53 -1.99
N SER A 31 -21.55 28.78 -1.47
CA SER A 31 -21.29 29.98 -2.25
C SER A 31 -19.85 30.00 -2.80
N GLU A 32 -19.68 30.34 -4.07
CA GLU A 32 -18.38 30.46 -4.74
C GLU A 32 -17.41 31.37 -3.97
N LYS A 33 -17.92 32.47 -3.40
CA LYS A 33 -17.12 33.44 -2.62
C LYS A 33 -16.49 32.81 -1.37
N SER A 34 -17.13 31.81 -0.78
CA SER A 34 -16.67 31.12 0.43
C SER A 34 -16.16 29.68 0.16
N ALA A 35 -16.30 29.18 -1.06
CA ALA A 35 -16.03 27.79 -1.40
C ALA A 35 -14.60 27.33 -1.06
N ASN A 36 -13.61 28.18 -1.27
CA ASN A 36 -12.21 27.87 -0.95
C ASN A 36 -12.05 27.64 0.57
N THR A 37 -12.46 28.58 1.39
CA THR A 37 -12.34 28.48 2.85
C THR A 37 -13.21 27.35 3.40
N ARG A 38 -14.46 27.25 2.91
CA ARG A 38 -15.40 26.20 3.32
C ARG A 38 -14.91 24.81 2.90
N GLY A 39 -14.43 24.67 1.68
CA GLY A 39 -13.89 23.42 1.17
C GLY A 39 -12.72 22.90 2.02
N TYR A 40 -11.79 23.79 2.37
CA TYR A 40 -10.69 23.43 3.26
C TYR A 40 -11.18 23.03 4.67
N GLN A 41 -12.09 23.78 5.26
CA GLN A 41 -12.66 23.48 6.58
C GLN A 41 -13.38 22.11 6.59
N LEU A 42 -14.17 21.84 5.55
CA LEU A 42 -14.90 20.59 5.42
C LEU A 42 -13.95 19.40 5.20
N LYS A 43 -12.92 19.58 4.36
CA LYS A 43 -11.87 18.57 4.15
C LYS A 43 -11.22 18.18 5.48
N VAL A 44 -10.75 19.14 6.26
CA VAL A 44 -10.10 18.86 7.55
C VAL A 44 -11.08 18.20 8.52
N ARG A 45 -12.32 18.71 8.57
CA ARG A 45 -13.35 18.20 9.48
C ARG A 45 -13.77 16.76 9.18
N TYR A 46 -13.86 16.39 7.89
CA TYR A 46 -14.35 15.10 7.44
C TYR A 46 -13.24 14.20 6.86
N GLN A 47 -11.97 14.48 7.21
CA GLN A 47 -10.82 13.72 6.68
C GLN A 47 -10.99 12.20 6.85
N ALA A 48 -11.38 11.74 8.03
CA ALA A 48 -11.56 10.32 8.30
C ALA A 48 -12.67 9.68 7.41
N GLU A 49 -13.76 10.40 7.16
CA GLU A 49 -14.84 9.93 6.29
C GLU A 49 -14.43 9.95 4.81
N ILE A 50 -13.69 10.97 4.39
CA ILE A 50 -13.08 11.05 3.06
C ILE A 50 -12.13 9.87 2.83
N ASP A 51 -11.25 9.58 3.78
CA ASP A 51 -10.31 8.47 3.68
C ASP A 51 -11.05 7.13 3.60
N ARG A 52 -12.07 6.92 4.41
CA ARG A 52 -12.91 5.71 4.38
C ARG A 52 -13.57 5.53 3.00
N ARG A 53 -14.25 6.56 2.47
CA ARG A 53 -14.92 6.50 1.15
C ARG A 53 -13.91 6.34 0.00
N SER A 54 -12.76 6.98 0.10
CA SER A 54 -11.68 6.82 -0.88
C SER A 54 -11.15 5.39 -0.93
N HIS A 55 -10.92 4.76 0.22
CA HIS A 55 -10.54 3.35 0.28
C HIS A 55 -11.63 2.42 -0.26
N GLU A 56 -12.88 2.70 0.03
CA GLU A 56 -14.01 1.93 -0.48
C GLU A 56 -14.15 2.06 -2.00
N ALA A 57 -13.99 3.28 -2.54
CA ALA A 57 -13.96 3.52 -3.97
C ALA A 57 -12.81 2.77 -4.67
N ILE A 58 -11.60 2.79 -4.10
CA ILE A 58 -10.47 2.01 -4.62
C ILE A 58 -10.77 0.51 -4.58
N ARG A 59 -11.29 0.00 -3.47
CA ARG A 59 -11.66 -1.42 -3.33
C ARG A 59 -12.68 -1.85 -4.38
N SER A 60 -13.64 -1.02 -4.72
CA SER A 60 -14.64 -1.31 -5.74
C SER A 60 -14.05 -1.46 -7.16
N LEU A 61 -12.88 -0.87 -7.42
CA LEU A 61 -12.16 -0.99 -8.70
C LEU A 61 -11.31 -2.26 -8.80
N VAL A 62 -10.97 -2.88 -7.66
CA VAL A 62 -10.07 -4.04 -7.62
C VAL A 62 -10.55 -5.21 -8.50
N PRO A 63 -11.83 -5.64 -8.48
CA PRO A 63 -12.28 -6.73 -9.34
C PRO A 63 -12.09 -6.43 -10.83
N GLY A 64 -12.39 -5.20 -11.27
CA GLY A 64 -12.18 -4.74 -12.65
C GLY A 64 -10.70 -4.73 -13.05
N ALA A 65 -9.84 -4.23 -12.16
CA ALA A 65 -8.39 -4.22 -12.39
C ALA A 65 -7.83 -5.64 -12.50
N ILE A 66 -8.29 -6.58 -11.67
CA ILE A 66 -7.90 -8.00 -11.75
C ILE A 66 -8.35 -8.61 -13.08
N ALA A 67 -9.59 -8.34 -13.50
CA ALA A 67 -10.11 -8.84 -14.78
C ALA A 67 -9.27 -8.31 -15.97
N GLN A 68 -8.93 -7.02 -15.95
CA GLN A 68 -8.09 -6.40 -16.96
C GLN A 68 -6.67 -6.99 -16.97
N LEU A 69 -6.08 -7.16 -15.81
CA LEU A 69 -4.74 -7.74 -15.68
C LEU A 69 -4.71 -9.18 -16.21
N LYS A 70 -5.74 -9.97 -15.91
CA LYS A 70 -5.91 -11.33 -16.46
C LYS A 70 -6.04 -11.31 -17.98
N SER A 71 -6.84 -10.42 -18.55
CA SER A 71 -6.97 -10.27 -20.01
C SER A 71 -5.63 -9.90 -20.66
N LEU A 72 -4.89 -8.95 -20.09
CA LEU A 72 -3.57 -8.57 -20.58
C LEU A 72 -2.55 -9.72 -20.53
N ALA A 73 -2.60 -10.55 -19.48
CA ALA A 73 -1.71 -11.71 -19.36
C ALA A 73 -2.00 -12.80 -20.41
N ILE A 74 -3.25 -12.96 -20.84
CA ILE A 74 -3.68 -13.99 -21.80
C ILE A 74 -3.67 -13.45 -23.24
N GLU A 75 -4.23 -12.25 -23.45
CA GLU A 75 -4.57 -11.69 -24.77
C GLU A 75 -3.74 -10.47 -25.16
N GLY A 76 -2.76 -10.08 -24.33
CA GLY A 76 -1.92 -8.92 -24.60
C GLY A 76 -1.25 -9.00 -25.97
N GLN A 77 -1.23 -7.88 -26.71
CA GLN A 77 -0.77 -7.80 -28.10
C GLN A 77 0.72 -8.16 -28.31
N SER A 78 1.53 -8.01 -27.27
CA SER A 78 2.95 -8.36 -27.34
C SER A 78 3.34 -9.32 -26.23
N GLU A 79 4.40 -10.12 -26.47
CA GLU A 79 4.96 -11.01 -25.45
C GLU A 79 5.42 -10.27 -24.20
N GLN A 80 5.97 -9.07 -24.37
CA GLN A 80 6.39 -8.21 -23.26
C GLN A 80 5.20 -7.81 -22.37
N VAL A 81 4.06 -7.43 -22.96
CA VAL A 81 2.86 -7.09 -22.20
C VAL A 81 2.32 -8.30 -21.46
N ARG A 82 2.24 -9.46 -22.11
CA ARG A 82 1.81 -10.71 -21.45
C ARG A 82 2.72 -11.11 -20.31
N LEU A 83 4.04 -11.05 -20.54
CA LEU A 83 5.04 -11.35 -19.51
C LEU A 83 4.96 -10.40 -18.33
N ALA A 84 4.84 -9.08 -18.59
CA ALA A 84 4.73 -8.08 -17.54
C ALA A 84 3.48 -8.27 -16.69
N ALA A 85 2.32 -8.49 -17.33
CA ALA A 85 1.06 -8.73 -16.63
C ALA A 85 1.10 -10.03 -15.80
N THR A 86 1.67 -11.10 -16.35
CA THR A 86 1.83 -12.38 -15.64
C THR A 86 2.75 -12.20 -14.42
N LYS A 87 3.86 -11.49 -14.58
CA LYS A 87 4.79 -11.19 -13.49
C LYS A 87 4.11 -10.37 -12.40
N ASP A 88 3.36 -9.32 -12.75
CA ASP A 88 2.63 -8.49 -11.77
C ASP A 88 1.60 -9.33 -10.98
N ILE A 89 0.90 -10.26 -11.63
CA ILE A 89 -0.01 -11.20 -10.96
C ILE A 89 0.73 -12.06 -9.93
N LEU A 90 1.87 -12.63 -10.32
CA LEU A 90 2.67 -13.49 -9.46
C LEU A 90 3.27 -12.72 -8.28
N ASP A 91 3.76 -11.50 -8.52
CA ASP A 91 4.30 -10.63 -7.48
C ASP A 91 3.24 -10.26 -6.43
N ARG A 92 2.03 -9.90 -6.87
CA ARG A 92 0.90 -9.60 -5.96
C ARG A 92 0.40 -10.83 -5.21
N ALA A 93 0.52 -12.01 -5.81
CA ALA A 93 0.20 -13.28 -5.16
C ALA A 93 1.29 -13.77 -4.17
N GLY A 94 2.37 -12.99 -3.97
CA GLY A 94 3.46 -13.37 -3.06
C GLY A 94 4.45 -14.38 -3.65
N HIS A 95 4.43 -14.57 -4.96
CA HIS A 95 5.36 -15.47 -5.68
C HIS A 95 6.52 -14.72 -6.33
N SER A 96 6.86 -13.51 -5.84
CA SER A 96 7.99 -12.74 -6.33
C SER A 96 9.31 -13.47 -6.02
N ALA A 97 10.19 -13.53 -7.00
CA ALA A 97 11.53 -14.08 -6.82
C ALA A 97 12.34 -13.30 -5.77
N THR A 98 12.17 -11.99 -5.72
CA THR A 98 12.85 -11.10 -4.75
C THR A 98 12.43 -11.40 -3.31
N GLN A 99 11.13 -11.63 -3.05
CA GLN A 99 10.66 -11.97 -1.71
C GLN A 99 11.17 -13.31 -1.22
N LYS A 100 11.32 -14.30 -2.12
CA LYS A 100 11.91 -15.60 -1.77
C LYS A 100 13.37 -15.48 -1.35
N ILE A 101 14.14 -14.64 -2.03
CA ILE A 101 15.56 -14.41 -1.69
C ILE A 101 15.67 -13.72 -0.33
N GLU A 102 14.90 -12.68 -0.08
CA GLU A 102 14.90 -11.98 1.22
C GLU A 102 14.49 -12.90 2.38
N GLN A 103 13.48 -13.74 2.20
CA GLN A 103 13.09 -14.72 3.20
C GLN A 103 14.17 -15.78 3.45
N GLN A 104 14.85 -16.24 2.42
CA GLN A 104 15.95 -17.19 2.56
C GLN A 104 17.16 -16.57 3.27
N VAL A 105 17.55 -15.35 2.92
CA VAL A 105 18.63 -14.63 3.60
C VAL A 105 18.31 -14.42 5.08
N MET A 106 17.08 -13.98 5.41
CA MET A 106 16.66 -13.79 6.79
C MET A 106 16.64 -15.10 7.59
N GLN A 107 16.26 -16.22 6.99
CA GLN A 107 16.34 -17.54 7.65
C GLN A 107 17.78 -17.98 7.89
N VAL A 108 18.67 -17.79 6.93
CA VAL A 108 20.09 -18.11 7.08
C VAL A 108 20.75 -17.28 8.17
N GLU A 109 20.46 -15.99 8.24
CA GLU A 109 20.98 -15.10 9.29
C GLU A 109 20.49 -15.51 10.69
N LYS A 110 19.20 -15.83 10.85
CA LYS A 110 18.65 -16.32 12.12
C LYS A 110 19.32 -17.62 12.56
N THR A 111 19.47 -18.59 11.66
CA THR A 111 20.13 -19.86 11.94
C THR A 111 21.59 -19.66 12.33
N THR A 112 22.30 -18.77 11.67
CA THR A 112 23.69 -18.44 11.98
C THR A 112 23.84 -17.80 13.36
N GLN A 113 22.93 -16.92 13.74
CA GLN A 113 22.91 -16.30 15.07
C GLN A 113 22.59 -17.33 16.18
N GLU A 114 21.66 -18.23 15.93
CA GLU A 114 21.32 -19.31 16.85
C GLU A 114 22.51 -20.27 17.06
N LEU A 115 23.17 -20.68 15.99
CA LEU A 115 24.38 -21.51 16.03
C LEU A 115 25.54 -20.83 16.78
N ARG A 116 25.71 -19.52 16.58
CA ARG A 116 26.74 -18.74 17.33
C ARG A 116 26.44 -18.69 18.82
N LYS A 117 25.16 -18.52 19.19
CA LYS A 117 24.75 -18.55 20.61
C LYS A 117 24.98 -19.92 21.24
N GLU A 118 24.64 -20.98 20.54
CA GLU A 118 24.82 -22.34 21.01
C GLU A 118 26.32 -22.68 21.15
N LEU A 119 27.14 -22.25 20.20
CA LEU A 119 28.61 -22.41 20.27
C LEU A 119 29.20 -21.65 21.46
N ALA A 120 28.78 -20.40 21.71
CA ALA A 120 29.20 -19.62 22.84
C ALA A 120 28.81 -20.27 24.19
N GLN A 121 27.62 -20.86 24.28
CA GLN A 121 27.18 -21.59 25.47
C GLN A 121 28.00 -22.86 25.72
N LEU A 122 28.36 -23.58 24.66
CA LEU A 122 29.16 -24.81 24.75
C LEU A 122 30.62 -24.56 25.11
N MET A 123 31.18 -23.46 24.68
CA MET A 123 32.59 -23.09 24.90
C MET A 123 32.82 -22.27 26.17
N GLY A 124 31.78 -21.77 26.82
CA GLY A 124 31.86 -21.06 28.09
C GLY A 124 32.68 -19.74 28.07
N ASP A 125 32.89 -19.17 26.90
CA ASP A 125 33.74 -17.98 26.73
C ASP A 125 33.06 -16.95 25.81
N ASP A 126 32.65 -15.83 26.39
CA ASP A 126 32.04 -14.70 25.68
C ASP A 126 33.00 -14.00 24.69
N GLN A 127 34.30 -14.32 24.72
CA GLN A 127 35.33 -13.67 23.88
C GLN A 127 35.42 -14.24 22.46
N ILE A 128 34.85 -15.41 22.17
CA ILE A 128 34.95 -16.03 20.84
C ILE A 128 34.06 -15.37 19.81
N ILE A 129 33.06 -14.61 20.23
CA ILE A 129 32.14 -13.92 19.32
C ILE A 129 32.81 -12.80 18.54
N GLU A 130 33.89 -12.19 19.07
CA GLU A 130 34.60 -11.09 18.42
C GLU A 130 35.67 -11.52 17.40
N THR A 131 36.03 -12.81 17.35
CA THR A 131 37.13 -13.27 16.49
C THR A 131 36.71 -13.92 15.17
N ILE A 132 35.42 -14.05 14.90
CA ILE A 132 34.94 -14.52 13.61
C ILE A 132 34.81 -13.32 12.68
N PRO A 133 35.65 -13.17 11.63
CA PRO A 133 35.59 -12.01 10.75
C PRO A 133 34.27 -11.98 10.01
N GLU A 134 33.68 -10.80 9.98
CA GLU A 134 32.44 -10.41 9.28
C GLU A 134 32.61 -10.40 7.73
N GLN A 135 33.56 -11.18 7.22
CA GLN A 135 33.91 -11.22 5.80
C GLN A 135 33.45 -12.52 5.14
N LEU A 136 32.19 -12.52 4.79
CA LEU A 136 31.66 -13.28 3.65
C LEU A 136 30.64 -12.39 2.94
N ASN A 137 31.18 -11.39 2.21
CA ASN A 137 30.46 -10.77 1.10
C ASN A 137 30.76 -11.55 -0.16
#